data_a34c17661260728ea4d53c5fad797abd
#
_entry.id   a34c17661260728ea4d53c5fad797abd
#
_cell.length_a   1.000
_cell.length_b   1.000
_cell.length_c   1.000
_cell.angle_alpha   90.00
_cell.angle_beta   90.00
_cell.angle_gamma   90.00
#
_symmetry.space_group_name_H-M   'P 1'
#
loop_
_entity.id
_entity.type
_entity.pdbx_description
1 polymer ?
#
loop_
_entity_poly.entity_id
_entity_poly.type
_entity_poly.pdbx_seq_one_letter_code
_entity_poly.pdbx_strand_id
1 'polypeptide(L)'
;MKRFLLSIFAFLPIFAMAQRITAEQYIETYKNVAIREMKEHGIPASITLAQGLLETGSGNSALAREAKNHFGIKCHKGWTGDTYYMDDDEENECFRKYDNVDDSFRDHSLFLTTRSRYAALFDLEITDYEGWAKGLKAAGYATNPKYAQLLIDRINQYDLTKYDKMALGLLGEDDPVQEPAIVAVVEENEPEIVEMAYSPENRSVFDLVDMTPDGRFIYVNNGVRFVFAKEGEIPDLMAAEFGISSEDFNEYNCLSKPNEMVFHSGDVVYLEPLKNKNRHVKTYVVSSNETLRDVALKFGVKLKKLRKINKIATIGYLEKGMIINLK
;
A
#
# COMPACT_ATOMS: atom_id res chain seq x y z
N MET A 1 49.59 48.31 -8.99
CA MET A 1 48.89 47.56 -7.91
C MET A 1 47.71 46.80 -8.60
N LYS A 2 47.92 45.51 -8.87
CA LYS A 2 46.91 44.61 -9.43
C LYS A 2 46.10 43.97 -8.30
N ARG A 3 44.80 44.28 -8.24
CA ARG A 3 43.88 43.65 -7.29
C ARG A 3 43.41 42.29 -7.86
N PHE A 4 43.79 41.20 -7.22
CA PHE A 4 43.25 39.86 -7.46
C PHE A 4 41.90 39.76 -6.76
N LEU A 5 40.82 39.59 -7.50
CA LEU A 5 39.52 39.20 -6.98
C LEU A 5 39.52 37.66 -6.83
N LEU A 6 39.50 37.21 -5.60
CA LEU A 6 39.31 35.79 -5.26
C LEU A 6 37.81 35.50 -5.28
N SER A 7 37.34 34.83 -6.33
CA SER A 7 35.94 34.31 -6.36
C SER A 7 35.86 33.05 -5.53
N ILE A 8 35.21 33.15 -4.36
CA ILE A 8 34.86 32.00 -3.54
C ILE A 8 33.63 31.33 -4.18
N PHE A 9 33.82 30.20 -4.84
CA PHE A 9 32.74 29.31 -5.24
C PHE A 9 32.23 28.56 -4.02
N ALA A 10 31.08 28.96 -3.49
CA ALA A 10 30.39 28.21 -2.45
C ALA A 10 29.80 26.91 -3.06
N PHE A 11 30.42 25.78 -2.77
CA PHE A 11 29.88 24.46 -3.09
C PHE A 11 28.72 24.19 -2.13
N LEU A 12 27.48 24.42 -2.58
CA LEU A 12 26.30 23.92 -1.87
C LEU A 12 26.22 22.41 -2.11
N PRO A 13 26.23 21.58 -1.07
CA PRO A 13 25.98 20.15 -1.24
C PRO A 13 24.53 19.98 -1.70
N ILE A 14 24.34 19.50 -2.93
CA ILE A 14 23.07 19.04 -3.42
C ILE A 14 22.80 17.72 -2.69
N PHE A 15 21.99 17.76 -1.64
CA PHE A 15 21.39 16.55 -1.07
C PHE A 15 20.44 16.00 -2.14
N ALA A 16 20.89 15.02 -2.91
CA ALA A 16 20.03 14.20 -3.72
C ALA A 16 19.16 13.37 -2.76
N MET A 17 17.98 13.85 -2.44
CA MET A 17 16.95 13.01 -1.79
C MET A 17 16.66 11.89 -2.79
N ALA A 18 16.94 10.66 -2.41
CA ALA A 18 16.58 9.49 -3.20
C ALA A 18 15.06 9.53 -3.41
N GLN A 19 14.66 9.78 -4.65
CA GLN A 19 13.25 9.89 -5.01
C GLN A 19 12.61 8.50 -4.85
N ARG A 20 11.55 8.42 -4.06
CA ARG A 20 10.77 7.19 -3.91
C ARG A 20 10.10 6.86 -5.23
N ILE A 21 10.13 5.61 -5.62
CA ILE A 21 9.44 5.12 -6.81
C ILE A 21 7.98 4.79 -6.49
N THR A 22 7.09 5.04 -7.46
CA THR A 22 5.67 4.68 -7.34
C THR A 22 5.45 3.19 -7.63
N ALA A 23 4.25 2.68 -7.33
CA ALA A 23 3.89 1.31 -7.67
C ALA A 23 3.93 1.07 -9.19
N GLU A 24 3.47 2.05 -9.99
CA GLU A 24 3.50 1.99 -11.44
C GLU A 24 4.95 1.94 -11.97
N GLN A 25 5.83 2.74 -11.39
CA GLN A 25 7.27 2.72 -11.73
C GLN A 25 7.91 1.37 -11.37
N TYR A 26 7.53 0.79 -10.23
CA TYR A 26 7.96 -0.55 -9.83
C TYR A 26 7.51 -1.60 -10.84
N ILE A 27 6.23 -1.59 -11.18
CA ILE A 27 5.63 -2.51 -12.16
C ILE A 27 6.34 -2.36 -13.51
N GLU A 28 6.48 -1.15 -14.01
CA GLU A 28 7.13 -0.90 -15.30
C GLU A 28 8.56 -1.40 -15.32
N THR A 29 9.29 -1.23 -14.21
CA THR A 29 10.68 -1.69 -14.09
C THR A 29 10.79 -3.21 -14.09
N TYR A 30 9.87 -3.92 -13.42
CA TYR A 30 10.01 -5.35 -13.13
C TYR A 30 9.03 -6.25 -13.89
N LYS A 31 8.11 -5.71 -14.71
CA LYS A 31 7.15 -6.52 -15.49
C LYS A 31 7.82 -7.59 -16.35
N ASN A 32 8.90 -7.23 -17.03
CA ASN A 32 9.58 -8.17 -17.94
C ASN A 32 10.29 -9.30 -17.18
N VAL A 33 10.81 -9.02 -15.98
CA VAL A 33 11.37 -10.05 -15.09
C VAL A 33 10.27 -10.99 -14.63
N ALA A 34 9.13 -10.48 -14.18
CA ALA A 34 8.00 -11.29 -13.74
C ALA A 34 7.42 -12.15 -14.88
N ILE A 35 7.29 -11.58 -16.09
CA ILE A 35 6.87 -12.31 -17.29
C ILE A 35 7.84 -13.47 -17.62
N ARG A 36 9.14 -13.23 -17.53
CA ARG A 36 10.16 -14.24 -17.74
C ARG A 36 10.05 -15.36 -16.70
N GLU A 37 9.96 -15.02 -15.42
CA GLU A 37 9.83 -15.99 -14.34
C GLU A 37 8.54 -16.82 -14.46
N MET A 38 7.42 -16.22 -14.93
CA MET A 38 6.20 -16.97 -15.25
C MET A 38 6.43 -18.02 -16.35
N LYS A 39 7.10 -17.64 -17.44
CA LYS A 39 7.41 -18.55 -18.55
C LYS A 39 8.34 -19.70 -18.15
N GLU A 40 9.31 -19.42 -17.28
CA GLU A 40 10.33 -20.39 -16.88
C GLU A 40 9.88 -21.28 -15.72
N HIS A 41 9.05 -20.75 -14.80
CA HIS A 41 8.73 -21.41 -13.53
C HIS A 41 7.23 -21.65 -13.28
N GLY A 42 6.35 -21.14 -14.15
CA GLY A 42 4.91 -21.40 -14.04
C GLY A 42 4.23 -20.69 -12.86
N ILE A 43 4.77 -19.55 -12.42
CA ILE A 43 4.17 -18.71 -11.38
C ILE A 43 3.56 -17.48 -12.07
N PRO A 44 2.28 -17.15 -11.87
CA PRO A 44 1.67 -15.98 -12.53
C PRO A 44 2.51 -14.71 -12.34
N ALA A 45 2.76 -13.97 -13.42
CA ALA A 45 3.49 -12.69 -13.36
C ALA A 45 2.76 -11.68 -12.49
N SER A 46 1.42 -11.71 -12.52
CA SER A 46 0.55 -10.91 -11.65
C SER A 46 0.79 -11.17 -10.16
N ILE A 47 0.93 -12.43 -9.77
CA ILE A 47 1.25 -12.84 -8.39
C ILE A 47 2.64 -12.35 -8.00
N THR A 48 3.65 -12.60 -8.85
CA THR A 48 5.04 -12.18 -8.59
C THR A 48 5.14 -10.66 -8.40
N LEU A 49 4.50 -9.88 -9.28
CA LEU A 49 4.48 -8.42 -9.17
C LEU A 49 3.74 -7.94 -7.92
N ALA A 50 2.58 -8.53 -7.61
CA ALA A 50 1.80 -8.17 -6.42
C ALA A 50 2.56 -8.46 -5.12
N GLN A 51 3.26 -9.60 -5.05
CA GLN A 51 4.14 -9.92 -3.92
C GLN A 51 5.30 -8.91 -3.83
N GLY A 52 5.98 -8.62 -4.92
CA GLY A 52 7.06 -7.64 -4.94
C GLY A 52 6.61 -6.24 -4.49
N LEU A 53 5.44 -5.78 -4.94
CA LEU A 53 4.85 -4.52 -4.47
C LEU A 53 4.58 -4.53 -2.97
N LEU A 54 4.01 -5.63 -2.47
CA LEU A 54 3.60 -5.76 -1.07
C LEU A 54 4.81 -5.87 -0.13
N GLU A 55 5.75 -6.76 -0.42
CA GLU A 55 6.90 -7.06 0.43
C GLU A 55 7.93 -5.91 0.48
N THR A 56 7.97 -5.09 -0.57
CA THR A 56 9.00 -4.04 -0.68
C THR A 56 8.47 -2.62 -0.47
N GLY A 57 7.15 -2.46 -0.27
CA GLY A 57 6.55 -1.13 -0.36
C GLY A 57 6.87 -0.46 -1.72
N SER A 58 6.62 -1.18 -2.81
CA SER A 58 6.93 -0.77 -4.19
C SER A 58 8.43 -0.51 -4.42
N GLY A 59 9.31 -1.35 -3.86
CA GLY A 59 10.76 -1.24 -4.03
C GLY A 59 11.44 -0.21 -3.12
N ASN A 60 10.71 0.39 -2.19
CA ASN A 60 11.24 1.46 -1.34
C ASN A 60 11.78 0.98 0.03
N SER A 61 11.56 -0.28 0.41
CA SER A 61 12.10 -0.82 1.67
C SER A 61 13.64 -0.86 1.68
N ALA A 62 14.24 -0.81 2.86
CA ALA A 62 15.70 -0.95 3.01
C ALA A 62 16.17 -2.29 2.45
N LEU A 63 15.44 -3.37 2.73
CA LEU A 63 15.75 -4.71 2.23
C LEU A 63 15.79 -4.78 0.69
N ALA A 64 14.83 -4.13 0.03
CA ALA A 64 14.81 -4.07 -1.43
C ALA A 64 15.97 -3.24 -2.00
N ARG A 65 16.28 -2.08 -1.39
CA ARG A 65 17.29 -1.15 -1.91
C ARG A 65 18.72 -1.60 -1.63
N GLU A 66 18.98 -2.09 -0.42
CA GLU A 66 20.34 -2.37 0.04
C GLU A 66 20.73 -3.83 -0.15
N ALA A 67 19.76 -4.75 0.02
CA ALA A 67 19.98 -6.18 -0.17
C ALA A 67 19.43 -6.70 -1.52
N LYS A 68 18.71 -5.86 -2.30
CA LYS A 68 18.03 -6.28 -3.54
C LYS A 68 17.12 -7.50 -3.36
N ASN A 69 16.63 -7.70 -2.15
CA ASN A 69 15.75 -8.79 -1.76
C ASN A 69 14.32 -8.29 -1.77
N HIS A 70 13.62 -8.62 -2.85
CA HIS A 70 12.28 -8.11 -3.13
C HIS A 70 11.15 -8.98 -2.55
N PHE A 71 11.48 -10.11 -1.93
CA PHE A 71 10.50 -11.07 -1.44
C PHE A 71 10.73 -11.49 0.01
N GLY A 72 11.60 -10.78 0.74
CA GLY A 72 11.86 -11.06 2.15
C GLY A 72 12.43 -12.45 2.41
N ILE A 73 13.21 -13.01 1.47
CA ILE A 73 13.72 -14.37 1.64
C ILE A 73 14.82 -14.38 2.68
N LYS A 74 14.55 -15.09 3.80
CA LYS A 74 15.47 -15.26 4.93
C LYS A 74 16.60 -16.26 4.59
N CYS A 75 17.74 -16.14 5.29
CA CYS A 75 18.84 -17.12 5.18
C CYS A 75 18.39 -18.47 5.73
N HIS A 76 18.11 -19.42 4.84
CA HIS A 76 17.84 -20.79 5.26
C HIS A 76 19.11 -21.62 5.27
N LYS A 77 19.07 -22.79 5.93
CA LYS A 77 20.16 -23.75 5.97
C LYS A 77 20.66 -24.05 4.55
N GLY A 78 21.95 -23.84 4.32
CA GLY A 78 22.58 -24.06 3.00
C GLY A 78 22.76 -22.79 2.16
N TRP A 79 22.30 -21.61 2.63
CA TRP A 79 22.63 -20.36 1.96
C TRP A 79 24.13 -20.02 2.16
N THR A 80 24.83 -19.76 1.06
CA THR A 80 26.26 -19.44 1.04
C THR A 80 26.57 -18.07 0.42
N GLY A 81 25.52 -17.35 -0.04
CA GLY A 81 25.66 -16.02 -0.60
C GLY A 81 25.74 -14.94 0.47
N ASP A 82 25.78 -13.68 0.03
CA ASP A 82 25.80 -12.51 0.89
C ASP A 82 24.55 -12.41 1.75
N THR A 83 24.68 -11.74 2.89
CA THR A 83 23.62 -11.62 3.89
C THR A 83 23.36 -10.15 4.25
N TYR A 84 22.14 -9.89 4.67
CA TYR A 84 21.68 -8.62 5.21
C TYR A 84 20.92 -8.89 6.51
N TYR A 85 21.21 -8.12 7.55
CA TYR A 85 20.60 -8.31 8.86
C TYR A 85 19.69 -7.13 9.18
N MET A 86 18.47 -7.42 9.61
CA MET A 86 17.51 -6.43 10.10
C MET A 86 16.52 -7.07 11.06
N ASP A 87 15.87 -6.25 11.86
CA ASP A 87 14.80 -6.70 12.73
C ASP A 87 13.51 -6.89 11.90
N ASP A 88 12.84 -8.03 12.10
CA ASP A 88 11.56 -8.39 11.48
C ASP A 88 10.70 -9.10 12.53
N ASP A 89 10.34 -10.37 12.35
CA ASP A 89 9.62 -11.17 13.38
C ASP A 89 10.49 -11.40 14.63
N GLU A 90 11.82 -11.42 14.45
CA GLU A 90 12.84 -11.54 15.51
C GLU A 90 13.90 -10.45 15.34
N GLU A 91 14.61 -10.12 16.44
CA GLU A 91 15.74 -9.20 16.38
C GLU A 91 16.89 -9.78 15.54
N ASN A 92 17.50 -8.93 14.68
CA ASN A 92 18.69 -9.26 13.90
C ASN A 92 18.51 -10.51 13.01
N GLU A 93 17.37 -10.63 12.35
CA GLU A 93 17.12 -11.73 11.40
C GLU A 93 18.00 -11.63 10.16
N CYS A 94 18.40 -12.80 9.66
CA CYS A 94 19.23 -12.93 8.47
C CYS A 94 18.38 -13.02 7.20
N PHE A 95 18.59 -12.09 6.29
CA PHE A 95 18.01 -12.08 4.94
C PHE A 95 19.08 -12.31 3.88
N ARG A 96 18.71 -12.97 2.79
CA ARG A 96 19.58 -13.10 1.63
C ARG A 96 19.83 -11.74 0.99
N LYS A 97 21.07 -11.52 0.54
CA LYS A 97 21.44 -10.35 -0.23
C LYS A 97 21.91 -10.80 -1.63
N TYR A 98 21.45 -10.07 -2.64
CA TYR A 98 21.70 -10.40 -4.04
C TYR A 98 22.54 -9.34 -4.74
N ASP A 99 23.27 -9.74 -5.78
CA ASP A 99 24.06 -8.82 -6.61
C ASP A 99 23.18 -7.95 -7.51
N ASN A 100 22.04 -8.51 -7.94
CA ASN A 100 21.04 -7.80 -8.74
C ASN A 100 19.62 -8.23 -8.34
N VAL A 101 18.61 -7.49 -8.79
CA VAL A 101 17.21 -7.74 -8.45
C VAL A 101 16.68 -8.98 -9.15
N ASP A 102 17.14 -9.28 -10.36
CA ASP A 102 16.74 -10.47 -11.12
C ASP A 102 17.01 -11.76 -10.35
N ASP A 103 18.14 -11.83 -9.62
CA ASP A 103 18.46 -12.98 -8.77
C ASP A 103 17.45 -13.16 -7.63
N SER A 104 16.92 -12.07 -7.08
CA SER A 104 15.86 -12.12 -6.07
C SER A 104 14.56 -12.68 -6.65
N PHE A 105 14.18 -12.28 -7.86
CA PHE A 105 12.99 -12.81 -8.55
C PHE A 105 13.18 -14.29 -8.88
N ARG A 106 14.35 -14.67 -9.39
CA ARG A 106 14.70 -16.07 -9.67
C ARG A 106 14.66 -16.92 -8.39
N ASP A 107 15.26 -16.45 -7.32
CA ASP A 107 15.30 -17.17 -6.05
C ASP A 107 13.91 -17.31 -5.43
N HIS A 108 13.04 -16.29 -5.58
CA HIS A 108 11.63 -16.38 -5.21
C HIS A 108 10.91 -17.49 -6.01
N SER A 109 11.12 -17.57 -7.32
CA SER A 109 10.56 -18.64 -8.16
C SER A 109 11.03 -20.01 -7.71
N LEU A 110 12.32 -20.16 -7.43
CA LEU A 110 12.90 -21.40 -6.91
C LEU A 110 12.38 -21.71 -5.49
N PHE A 111 12.16 -20.71 -4.67
CA PHE A 111 11.58 -20.87 -3.34
C PHE A 111 10.18 -21.49 -3.39
N LEU A 112 9.35 -21.09 -4.33
CA LEU A 112 8.01 -21.66 -4.51
C LEU A 112 8.03 -23.03 -5.19
N THR A 113 8.82 -23.21 -6.25
CA THR A 113 8.83 -24.46 -7.02
C THR A 113 9.50 -25.64 -6.29
N THR A 114 10.46 -25.39 -5.41
CA THR A 114 11.22 -26.45 -4.73
C THR A 114 10.68 -26.89 -3.40
N ARG A 115 9.72 -26.17 -2.82
CA ARG A 115 9.15 -26.50 -1.50
C ARG A 115 7.80 -27.18 -1.66
N SER A 116 7.69 -28.42 -1.13
CA SER A 116 6.50 -29.27 -1.23
C SER A 116 5.21 -28.62 -0.70
N ARG A 117 5.29 -27.69 0.27
CA ARG A 117 4.12 -26.98 0.79
C ARG A 117 3.42 -26.10 -0.24
N TYR A 118 4.12 -25.72 -1.31
CA TYR A 118 3.56 -24.91 -2.40
C TYR A 118 3.17 -25.76 -3.62
N ALA A 119 3.43 -27.07 -3.61
CA ALA A 119 3.20 -27.93 -4.78
C ALA A 119 1.78 -27.84 -5.35
N ALA A 120 0.76 -27.78 -4.46
CA ALA A 120 -0.63 -27.68 -4.87
C ALA A 120 -0.98 -26.36 -5.63
N LEU A 121 -0.13 -25.34 -5.58
CA LEU A 121 -0.33 -24.12 -6.37
C LEU A 121 -0.17 -24.39 -7.86
N PHE A 122 0.70 -25.31 -8.21
CA PHE A 122 1.03 -25.65 -9.61
C PHE A 122 -0.03 -26.57 -10.26
N ASP A 123 -1.02 -27.03 -9.48
CA ASP A 123 -2.21 -27.73 -10.00
C ASP A 123 -3.33 -26.73 -10.39
N LEU A 124 -3.19 -25.44 -10.03
CA LEU A 124 -4.14 -24.39 -10.41
C LEU A 124 -3.91 -23.93 -11.85
N GLU A 125 -4.99 -23.45 -12.49
CA GLU A 125 -4.83 -22.72 -13.75
C GLU A 125 -3.90 -21.52 -13.55
N ILE A 126 -2.96 -21.32 -14.45
CA ILE A 126 -1.93 -20.28 -14.32
C ILE A 126 -2.53 -18.86 -14.34
N THR A 127 -3.77 -18.70 -14.82
CA THR A 127 -4.51 -17.44 -14.83
C THR A 127 -5.44 -17.29 -13.61
N ASP A 128 -5.55 -18.29 -12.74
CA ASP A 128 -6.34 -18.24 -11.52
C ASP A 128 -5.54 -17.55 -10.39
N TYR A 129 -5.27 -16.25 -10.55
CA TYR A 129 -4.53 -15.48 -9.55
C TYR A 129 -5.20 -15.45 -8.18
N GLU A 130 -6.53 -15.56 -8.10
CA GLU A 130 -7.23 -15.64 -6.83
C GLU A 130 -6.96 -16.96 -6.11
N GLY A 131 -7.01 -18.09 -6.84
CA GLY A 131 -6.63 -19.39 -6.33
C GLY A 131 -5.17 -19.40 -5.87
N TRP A 132 -4.27 -18.81 -6.64
CA TRP A 132 -2.86 -18.66 -6.28
C TRP A 132 -2.67 -17.83 -5.00
N ALA A 133 -3.32 -16.67 -4.87
CA ALA A 133 -3.23 -15.83 -3.68
C ALA A 133 -3.74 -16.54 -2.41
N LYS A 134 -4.89 -17.21 -2.51
CA LYS A 134 -5.49 -18.02 -1.41
C LYS A 134 -4.58 -19.22 -1.05
N GLY A 135 -4.04 -19.89 -2.06
CA GLY A 135 -3.14 -21.02 -1.90
C GLY A 135 -1.81 -20.64 -1.24
N LEU A 136 -1.19 -19.51 -1.63
CA LEU A 136 -0.01 -18.97 -0.97
C LEU A 136 -0.25 -18.72 0.52
N LYS A 137 -1.38 -18.11 0.86
CA LYS A 137 -1.76 -17.91 2.26
C LYS A 137 -1.97 -19.23 3.02
N ALA A 138 -2.67 -20.18 2.40
CA ALA A 138 -2.92 -21.51 3.00
C ALA A 138 -1.62 -22.30 3.21
N ALA A 139 -0.66 -22.17 2.28
CA ALA A 139 0.66 -22.78 2.38
C ALA A 139 1.60 -22.05 3.38
N GLY A 140 1.15 -20.98 4.01
CA GLY A 140 1.90 -20.27 5.05
C GLY A 140 3.05 -19.41 4.49
N TYR A 141 2.84 -18.78 3.31
CA TYR A 141 3.81 -17.84 2.76
C TYR A 141 3.96 -16.62 3.67
N ALA A 142 2.86 -16.11 4.20
CA ALA A 142 2.83 -15.00 5.14
C ALA A 142 1.93 -15.31 6.34
N THR A 143 2.24 -14.74 7.50
CA THR A 143 1.46 -14.86 8.73
C THR A 143 0.17 -14.06 8.68
N ASN A 144 0.17 -12.91 7.96
CA ASN A 144 -0.97 -12.01 7.85
C ASN A 144 -2.24 -12.74 7.33
N PRO A 145 -3.36 -12.78 8.10
CA PRO A 145 -4.60 -13.45 7.68
C PRO A 145 -5.21 -12.87 6.41
N LYS A 146 -4.93 -11.61 6.08
CA LYS A 146 -5.45 -10.90 4.90
C LYS A 146 -4.52 -10.99 3.69
N TYR A 147 -3.44 -11.76 3.75
CA TYR A 147 -2.40 -11.78 2.71
C TYR A 147 -2.97 -12.07 1.32
N ALA A 148 -3.85 -13.07 1.19
CA ALA A 148 -4.48 -13.39 -0.08
C ALA A 148 -5.25 -12.20 -0.66
N GLN A 149 -6.05 -11.53 0.17
CA GLN A 149 -6.83 -10.37 -0.28
C GLN A 149 -5.93 -9.21 -0.70
N LEU A 150 -4.85 -8.96 0.05
CA LEU A 150 -3.88 -7.91 -0.31
C LEU A 150 -3.24 -8.15 -1.69
N LEU A 151 -2.93 -9.40 -2.03
CA LEU A 151 -2.43 -9.74 -3.38
C LEU A 151 -3.49 -9.51 -4.44
N ILE A 152 -4.72 -10.01 -4.23
CA ILE A 152 -5.85 -9.84 -5.16
C ILE A 152 -6.13 -8.35 -5.41
N ASP A 153 -6.14 -7.54 -4.36
CA ASP A 153 -6.37 -6.10 -4.46
C ASP A 153 -5.30 -5.41 -5.29
N ARG A 154 -4.01 -5.77 -5.11
CA ARG A 154 -2.90 -5.22 -5.92
C ARG A 154 -3.01 -5.64 -7.38
N ILE A 155 -3.36 -6.90 -7.63
CA ILE A 155 -3.55 -7.41 -8.99
C ILE A 155 -4.65 -6.65 -9.71
N ASN A 156 -5.79 -6.45 -9.05
CA ASN A 156 -6.93 -5.72 -9.61
C ASN A 156 -6.65 -4.22 -9.76
N GLN A 157 -6.03 -3.60 -8.74
CA GLN A 157 -5.73 -2.17 -8.74
C GLN A 157 -4.83 -1.75 -9.92
N TYR A 158 -3.85 -2.58 -10.25
CA TYR A 158 -2.85 -2.26 -11.29
C TYR A 158 -3.05 -3.09 -12.56
N ASP A 159 -4.17 -3.81 -12.70
CA ASP A 159 -4.46 -4.69 -13.84
C ASP A 159 -3.27 -5.61 -14.18
N LEU A 160 -2.73 -6.28 -13.14
CA LEU A 160 -1.51 -7.08 -13.32
C LEU A 160 -1.73 -8.34 -14.15
N THR A 161 -2.98 -8.81 -14.30
CA THR A 161 -3.31 -9.98 -15.15
C THR A 161 -2.96 -9.79 -16.61
N LYS A 162 -2.80 -8.54 -17.08
CA LYS A 162 -2.32 -8.27 -18.43
C LYS A 162 -0.92 -8.85 -18.68
N TYR A 163 -0.06 -8.91 -17.65
CA TYR A 163 1.28 -9.48 -17.75
C TYR A 163 1.25 -11.00 -17.82
N ASP A 164 0.25 -11.65 -17.22
CA ASP A 164 -0.01 -13.09 -17.40
C ASP A 164 -0.39 -13.37 -18.85
N LYS A 165 -1.29 -12.56 -19.42
CA LYS A 165 -1.70 -12.66 -20.82
C LYS A 165 -0.55 -12.41 -21.78
N MET A 166 0.33 -11.45 -21.49
CA MET A 166 1.58 -11.22 -22.26
C MET A 166 2.53 -12.42 -22.18
N ALA A 167 2.71 -13.02 -21.00
CA ALA A 167 3.53 -14.21 -20.82
C ALA A 167 3.03 -15.40 -21.64
N LEU A 168 1.71 -15.55 -21.77
CA LEU A 168 1.03 -16.59 -22.53
C LEU A 168 0.92 -16.28 -24.05
N GLY A 169 1.39 -15.09 -24.50
CA GLY A 169 1.26 -14.67 -25.89
C GLY A 169 -0.16 -14.30 -26.32
N LEU A 170 -1.04 -14.04 -25.37
CA LEU A 170 -2.44 -13.63 -25.59
C LEU A 170 -2.59 -12.11 -25.77
N LEU A 171 -1.55 -11.34 -25.43
CA LEU A 171 -1.44 -9.89 -25.63
C LEU A 171 -0.02 -9.57 -26.13
N GLY A 172 0.11 -8.70 -27.14
CA GLY A 172 1.38 -8.13 -27.57
C GLY A 172 1.80 -6.97 -26.63
N GLU A 173 3.10 -6.59 -26.70
CA GLU A 173 3.60 -5.43 -25.91
C GLU A 173 2.93 -4.11 -26.33
N ASP A 174 2.50 -4.01 -27.58
CA ASP A 174 1.88 -2.83 -28.20
C ASP A 174 0.35 -2.96 -28.34
N ASP A 175 -0.26 -4.05 -27.87
CA ASP A 175 -1.70 -4.16 -27.91
C ASP A 175 -2.30 -3.11 -26.97
N PRO A 176 -3.26 -2.28 -27.46
CA PRO A 176 -3.90 -1.30 -26.59
C PRO A 176 -4.55 -2.05 -25.43
N VAL A 177 -4.12 -1.75 -24.23
CA VAL A 177 -4.78 -2.19 -23.00
C VAL A 177 -6.24 -1.77 -23.19
N GLN A 178 -7.14 -2.73 -23.30
CA GLN A 178 -8.57 -2.42 -23.23
C GLN A 178 -8.78 -1.83 -21.83
N GLU A 179 -8.80 -0.51 -21.77
CA GLU A 179 -9.43 0.14 -20.64
C GLU A 179 -10.81 -0.52 -20.49
N PRO A 180 -11.23 -0.88 -19.27
CA PRO A 180 -12.56 -1.41 -19.05
C PRO A 180 -13.52 -0.46 -19.78
N ALA A 181 -14.29 -1.00 -20.70
CA ALA A 181 -15.13 -0.24 -21.61
C ALA A 181 -15.92 0.78 -20.81
N ILE A 182 -15.48 2.01 -20.83
CA ILE A 182 -16.29 3.16 -20.44
C ILE A 182 -17.32 3.22 -21.56
N VAL A 183 -18.46 2.63 -21.30
CA VAL A 183 -19.64 2.87 -22.11
C VAL A 183 -19.83 4.38 -22.07
N ALA A 184 -19.58 5.03 -23.21
CA ALA A 184 -19.88 6.43 -23.39
C ALA A 184 -21.39 6.60 -23.20
N VAL A 185 -21.78 6.89 -21.98
CA VAL A 185 -23.11 7.39 -21.65
C VAL A 185 -23.05 8.88 -21.84
N VAL A 186 -23.84 9.32 -22.78
CA VAL A 186 -24.15 10.70 -23.13
C VAL A 186 -24.34 11.55 -21.87
N GLU A 187 -23.71 12.74 -21.86
CA GLU A 187 -23.85 13.77 -20.86
C GLU A 187 -25.32 14.07 -20.51
N GLU A 188 -25.71 13.68 -19.31
CA GLU A 188 -26.66 14.43 -18.50
C GLU A 188 -26.00 14.64 -17.13
N ASN A 189 -26.01 15.89 -16.67
CA ASN A 189 -25.36 16.34 -15.43
C ASN A 189 -25.95 15.68 -14.18
N GLU A 190 -25.58 14.44 -13.91
CA GLU A 190 -25.74 13.85 -12.59
C GLU A 190 -24.43 13.95 -11.80
N PRO A 191 -24.45 14.19 -10.46
CA PRO A 191 -23.25 14.29 -9.67
C PRO A 191 -22.53 12.93 -9.71
N GLU A 192 -21.26 12.96 -10.11
CA GLU A 192 -20.37 11.81 -10.18
C GLU A 192 -20.29 11.13 -8.80
N ILE A 193 -21.02 10.03 -8.65
CA ILE A 193 -21.07 9.22 -7.43
C ILE A 193 -19.85 8.31 -7.46
N VAL A 194 -18.75 8.77 -6.88
CA VAL A 194 -17.58 7.92 -6.65
C VAL A 194 -17.88 7.08 -5.41
N GLU A 195 -18.39 5.88 -5.62
CA GLU A 195 -18.52 4.88 -4.56
C GLU A 195 -17.12 4.31 -4.26
N MET A 196 -16.31 5.09 -3.52
CA MET A 196 -15.11 4.54 -2.92
C MET A 196 -15.56 3.64 -1.78
N ALA A 197 -15.52 2.34 -2.02
CA ALA A 197 -15.75 1.33 -0.99
C ALA A 197 -14.61 1.40 0.04
N TYR A 198 -14.64 2.40 0.94
CA TYR A 198 -13.82 2.43 2.12
C TYR A 198 -14.28 1.31 3.04
N SER A 199 -13.43 0.33 3.20
CA SER A 199 -13.48 -0.63 4.29
C SER A 199 -12.14 -0.57 5.01
N PRO A 200 -12.08 -0.66 6.34
CA PRO A 200 -10.82 -0.89 7.07
C PRO A 200 -10.05 -2.09 6.52
N GLU A 201 -10.73 -2.93 5.77
CA GLU A 201 -10.21 -4.12 5.11
C GLU A 201 -9.56 -3.80 3.75
N ASN A 202 -9.95 -2.71 3.08
CA ASN A 202 -9.40 -2.33 1.77
C ASN A 202 -8.29 -1.28 1.92
N ARG A 203 -7.12 -1.71 2.40
CA ARG A 203 -5.93 -0.84 2.55
C ARG A 203 -5.33 -0.41 1.23
N SER A 204 -5.70 -1.05 0.13
CA SER A 204 -5.18 -0.79 -1.22
C SER A 204 -5.64 0.55 -1.80
N VAL A 205 -6.66 1.17 -1.22
CA VAL A 205 -7.16 2.49 -1.62
C VAL A 205 -6.19 3.63 -1.24
N PHE A 206 -5.17 3.35 -0.40
CA PHE A 206 -4.28 4.37 0.13
C PHE A 206 -2.84 4.19 -0.33
N ASP A 207 -2.21 5.29 -0.70
CA ASP A 207 -0.78 5.29 -1.02
C ASP A 207 0.05 5.02 0.23
N LEU A 208 0.90 3.99 0.17
CA LEU A 208 1.91 3.73 1.18
C LEU A 208 3.07 4.71 0.97
N VAL A 209 3.39 5.52 1.97
CA VAL A 209 4.40 6.58 1.86
C VAL A 209 5.60 6.40 2.75
N ASP A 210 5.47 5.66 3.85
CA ASP A 210 6.55 5.44 4.81
C ASP A 210 6.33 4.18 5.65
N MET A 211 7.33 3.86 6.46
CA MET A 211 7.27 2.82 7.48
C MET A 211 8.04 3.29 8.71
N THR A 212 7.49 3.03 9.88
CA THR A 212 8.18 3.28 11.15
C THR A 212 9.34 2.31 11.33
N PRO A 213 10.32 2.59 12.21
CA PRO A 213 11.43 1.68 12.50
C PRO A 213 11.00 0.30 12.97
N ASP A 214 9.86 0.19 13.67
CA ASP A 214 9.24 -1.06 14.14
C ASP A 214 8.36 -1.75 13.07
N GLY A 215 8.41 -1.29 11.81
CA GLY A 215 7.74 -1.94 10.68
C GLY A 215 6.28 -1.57 10.46
N ARG A 216 5.74 -0.54 11.12
CA ARG A 216 4.37 -0.07 10.88
C ARG A 216 4.30 0.77 9.60
N PHE A 217 3.43 0.40 8.69
CA PHE A 217 3.22 1.13 7.44
C PHE A 217 2.48 2.44 7.65
N ILE A 218 2.99 3.52 7.04
CA ILE A 218 2.39 4.85 7.02
C ILE A 218 1.79 5.10 5.64
N TYR A 219 0.52 5.43 5.61
CA TYR A 219 -0.25 5.69 4.40
C TYR A 219 -0.62 7.16 4.28
N VAL A 220 -1.10 7.57 3.10
CA VAL A 220 -1.64 8.91 2.87
C VAL A 220 -3.08 8.83 2.40
N ASN A 221 -3.94 9.65 3.00
CA ASN A 221 -5.30 9.91 2.57
C ASN A 221 -5.54 11.42 2.49
N ASN A 222 -5.99 11.91 1.35
CA ASN A 222 -6.19 13.34 1.11
C ASN A 222 -4.95 14.21 1.43
N GLY A 223 -3.75 13.64 1.27
CA GLY A 223 -2.48 14.30 1.59
C GLY A 223 -2.24 14.45 3.11
N VAL A 224 -2.76 13.53 3.93
CA VAL A 224 -2.56 13.43 5.39
C VAL A 224 -2.04 12.04 5.71
N ARG A 225 -0.93 11.96 6.44
CA ARG A 225 -0.34 10.69 6.87
C ARG A 225 -1.19 10.02 7.96
N PHE A 226 -1.33 8.71 7.86
CA PHE A 226 -2.04 7.90 8.83
C PHE A 226 -1.47 6.49 8.92
N VAL A 227 -1.83 5.77 9.97
CA VAL A 227 -1.54 4.34 10.16
C VAL A 227 -2.83 3.58 10.40
N PHE A 228 -2.82 2.27 10.18
CA PHE A 228 -3.87 1.41 10.69
C PHE A 228 -3.52 0.95 12.10
N ALA A 229 -4.48 1.06 13.01
CA ALA A 229 -4.32 0.60 14.37
C ALA A 229 -4.22 -0.95 14.42
N LYS A 230 -3.55 -1.44 15.46
CA LYS A 230 -3.61 -2.83 15.90
C LYS A 230 -4.72 -2.98 16.95
N GLU A 231 -5.17 -4.20 17.16
CA GLU A 231 -6.19 -4.46 18.19
C GLU A 231 -5.67 -4.10 19.58
N GLY A 232 -6.48 -3.35 20.34
CA GLY A 232 -6.17 -2.99 21.71
C GLY A 232 -5.29 -1.75 21.91
N GLU A 233 -4.89 -1.06 20.85
CA GLU A 233 -4.10 0.18 20.98
C GLU A 233 -4.94 1.32 21.58
N ILE A 234 -4.31 2.13 22.42
CA ILE A 234 -4.95 3.27 23.09
C ILE A 234 -4.37 4.60 22.60
N PRO A 235 -5.19 5.68 22.54
CA PRO A 235 -4.78 6.96 21.95
C PRO A 235 -3.49 7.55 22.53
N ASP A 236 -3.33 7.57 23.84
CA ASP A 236 -2.18 8.21 24.49
C ASP A 236 -0.86 7.49 24.21
N LEU A 237 -0.87 6.15 24.11
CA LEU A 237 0.32 5.37 23.75
C LEU A 237 0.70 5.57 22.28
N MET A 238 -0.29 5.60 21.39
CA MET A 238 -0.05 5.89 19.98
C MET A 238 0.46 7.33 19.78
N ALA A 239 -0.11 8.30 20.47
CA ALA A 239 0.39 9.68 20.44
C ALA A 239 1.86 9.76 20.85
N ALA A 240 2.24 9.08 21.92
CA ALA A 240 3.62 9.01 22.40
C ALA A 240 4.54 8.30 21.41
N GLU A 241 4.11 7.19 20.80
CA GLU A 241 4.85 6.43 19.78
C GLU A 241 5.25 7.32 18.60
N PHE A 242 4.34 8.19 18.14
CA PHE A 242 4.57 9.06 16.99
C PHE A 242 5.09 10.47 17.38
N GLY A 243 5.37 10.72 18.65
CA GLY A 243 5.85 12.03 19.15
C GLY A 243 4.84 13.16 18.95
N ILE A 244 3.54 12.85 18.99
CA ILE A 244 2.42 13.79 18.84
C ILE A 244 1.88 14.09 20.24
N SER A 245 1.50 15.34 20.51
CA SER A 245 0.82 15.66 21.78
C SER A 245 -0.55 14.95 21.85
N SER A 246 -0.97 14.50 23.03
CA SER A 246 -2.29 13.87 23.18
C SER A 246 -3.43 14.78 22.71
N GLU A 247 -3.30 16.10 22.88
CA GLU A 247 -4.29 17.09 22.42
C GLU A 247 -4.40 17.11 20.90
N ASP A 248 -3.27 17.23 20.20
CA ASP A 248 -3.22 17.20 18.73
C ASP A 248 -3.70 15.87 18.17
N PHE A 249 -3.23 14.76 18.75
CA PHE A 249 -3.63 13.42 18.33
C PHE A 249 -5.14 13.21 18.44
N ASN A 250 -5.74 13.68 19.52
CA ASN A 250 -7.19 13.62 19.72
C ASN A 250 -7.95 14.50 18.71
N GLU A 251 -7.41 15.71 18.40
CA GLU A 251 -8.00 16.57 17.34
C GLU A 251 -7.92 15.90 15.98
N TYR A 252 -6.77 15.35 15.60
CA TYR A 252 -6.57 14.69 14.29
C TYR A 252 -7.51 13.50 14.09
N ASN A 253 -7.80 12.77 15.16
CA ASN A 253 -8.61 11.56 15.14
C ASN A 253 -10.06 11.76 15.58
N CYS A 254 -10.47 13.04 15.79
CA CYS A 254 -11.83 13.40 16.17
C CYS A 254 -12.29 12.67 17.45
N LEU A 255 -11.41 12.50 18.45
CA LEU A 255 -11.70 11.81 19.70
C LEU A 255 -12.32 12.77 20.71
N SER A 256 -13.50 12.42 21.24
CA SER A 256 -14.18 13.20 22.27
C SER A 256 -13.96 12.67 23.69
N LYS A 257 -13.62 11.40 23.83
CA LYS A 257 -13.37 10.70 25.08
C LYS A 257 -12.17 9.74 24.92
N PRO A 258 -10.96 10.25 24.76
CA PRO A 258 -9.79 9.41 24.44
C PRO A 258 -9.48 8.39 25.52
N ASN A 259 -9.70 8.70 26.79
CA ASN A 259 -9.41 7.83 27.92
C ASN A 259 -10.34 6.60 28.03
N GLU A 260 -11.48 6.63 27.34
CA GLU A 260 -12.44 5.52 27.30
C GLU A 260 -12.33 4.73 25.97
N MET A 261 -11.38 5.09 25.11
CA MET A 261 -11.30 4.56 23.75
C MET A 261 -10.15 3.58 23.58
N VAL A 262 -10.45 2.49 22.91
CA VAL A 262 -9.49 1.49 22.44
C VAL A 262 -9.70 1.37 20.94
N PHE A 263 -8.61 1.38 20.17
CA PHE A 263 -8.66 1.15 18.73
C PHE A 263 -8.79 -0.34 18.41
N HIS A 264 -9.49 -0.64 17.35
CA HIS A 264 -9.60 -1.98 16.80
C HIS A 264 -8.65 -2.15 15.61
N SER A 265 -8.34 -3.41 15.31
CA SER A 265 -7.48 -3.71 14.15
C SER A 265 -8.08 -3.16 12.86
N GLY A 266 -7.32 -2.28 12.21
CA GLY A 266 -7.70 -1.65 10.94
C GLY A 266 -8.33 -0.26 11.07
N ASP A 267 -8.55 0.25 12.27
CA ASP A 267 -8.98 1.64 12.45
C ASP A 267 -7.96 2.61 11.85
N VAL A 268 -8.45 3.63 11.14
CA VAL A 268 -7.60 4.68 10.57
C VAL A 268 -7.22 5.68 11.65
N VAL A 269 -5.92 5.84 11.87
CA VAL A 269 -5.36 6.75 12.88
C VAL A 269 -4.44 7.76 12.21
N TYR A 270 -4.88 9.00 12.15
CA TYR A 270 -4.14 10.10 11.52
C TYR A 270 -3.00 10.62 12.40
N LEU A 271 -1.87 10.85 11.76
CA LEU A 271 -0.65 11.37 12.37
C LEU A 271 -0.46 12.87 12.13
N GLU A 272 -1.34 13.48 11.36
CA GLU A 272 -1.28 14.88 10.96
C GLU A 272 -2.69 15.51 10.93
N PRO A 273 -2.79 16.85 10.97
CA PRO A 273 -4.07 17.53 10.92
C PRO A 273 -4.85 17.25 9.65
N LEU A 274 -6.12 16.85 9.79
CA LEU A 274 -7.03 16.66 8.67
C LEU A 274 -7.18 17.96 7.84
N LYS A 275 -7.48 17.80 6.55
CA LYS A 275 -7.63 18.95 5.63
C LYS A 275 -9.02 19.60 5.75
N ASN A 276 -9.14 20.82 5.24
CA ASN A 276 -10.41 21.53 5.25
C ASN A 276 -11.41 21.05 4.20
N LYS A 277 -10.93 20.33 3.18
CA LYS A 277 -11.71 19.77 2.07
C LYS A 277 -11.01 18.56 1.49
N ASN A 278 -11.75 17.65 0.84
CA ASN A 278 -11.14 16.59 0.03
C ASN A 278 -10.72 17.17 -1.33
N ARG A 279 -9.55 16.77 -1.85
CA ARG A 279 -9.02 17.28 -3.12
C ARG A 279 -9.61 16.57 -4.34
N HIS A 280 -9.96 15.32 -4.18
CA HIS A 280 -10.36 14.43 -5.28
C HIS A 280 -11.89 14.24 -5.32
N VAL A 281 -12.51 13.98 -4.19
CA VAL A 281 -13.94 13.68 -4.08
C VAL A 281 -14.72 14.93 -3.66
N LYS A 282 -15.79 15.27 -4.41
CA LYS A 282 -16.64 16.44 -4.10
C LYS A 282 -17.77 16.09 -3.14
N THR A 283 -18.38 14.93 -3.36
CA THR A 283 -19.55 14.46 -2.61
C THR A 283 -19.42 12.99 -2.30
N TYR A 284 -20.05 12.55 -1.23
CA TYR A 284 -20.13 11.15 -0.83
C TYR A 284 -21.57 10.80 -0.50
N VAL A 285 -22.03 9.64 -0.98
CA VAL A 285 -23.35 9.09 -0.63
C VAL A 285 -23.16 8.07 0.50
N VAL A 286 -23.82 8.28 1.61
CA VAL A 286 -23.74 7.39 2.78
C VAL A 286 -24.26 6.01 2.41
N SER A 287 -23.41 4.98 2.50
CA SER A 287 -23.70 3.60 2.10
C SER A 287 -24.27 2.73 3.22
N SER A 288 -23.92 3.05 4.49
CA SER A 288 -24.27 2.25 5.67
C SER A 288 -24.52 3.17 6.87
N ASN A 289 -24.70 2.57 8.06
CA ASN A 289 -24.82 3.31 9.32
C ASN A 289 -23.48 3.94 9.73
N GLU A 290 -23.15 5.06 9.12
CA GLU A 290 -21.93 5.84 9.38
C GLU A 290 -22.30 7.12 10.13
N THR A 291 -21.38 7.56 11.00
CA THR A 291 -21.47 8.91 11.60
C THR A 291 -20.72 9.93 10.73
N LEU A 292 -20.98 11.21 10.94
CA LEU A 292 -20.20 12.24 10.23
C LEU A 292 -18.70 12.21 10.62
N ARG A 293 -18.37 11.66 11.80
CA ARG A 293 -16.99 11.39 12.21
C ARG A 293 -16.35 10.32 11.30
N ASP A 294 -17.07 9.25 11.04
CA ASP A 294 -16.57 8.17 10.19
C ASP A 294 -16.30 8.69 8.77
N VAL A 295 -17.21 9.50 8.24
CA VAL A 295 -17.01 10.18 6.94
C VAL A 295 -15.80 11.14 7.00
N ALA A 296 -15.61 11.88 8.12
CA ALA A 296 -14.46 12.77 8.28
C ALA A 296 -13.13 12.02 8.21
N LEU A 297 -13.01 10.91 8.91
CA LEU A 297 -11.83 10.05 8.93
C LEU A 297 -11.65 9.32 7.58
N LYS A 298 -12.74 8.82 7.00
CA LYS A 298 -12.75 8.16 5.69
C LYS A 298 -12.15 9.02 4.58
N PHE A 299 -12.42 10.31 4.57
CA PHE A 299 -12.00 11.23 3.51
C PHE A 299 -10.89 12.20 3.93
N GLY A 300 -10.32 12.07 5.11
CA GLY A 300 -9.25 12.94 5.60
C GLY A 300 -9.65 14.41 5.72
N VAL A 301 -10.92 14.69 6.08
CA VAL A 301 -11.49 16.06 6.15
C VAL A 301 -11.89 16.39 7.59
N LYS A 302 -11.57 17.61 8.05
CA LYS A 302 -11.91 18.07 9.40
C LYS A 302 -13.42 17.97 9.68
N LEU A 303 -13.80 17.24 10.72
CA LEU A 303 -15.18 17.06 11.15
C LEU A 303 -15.94 18.39 11.33
N LYS A 304 -15.28 19.40 11.92
CA LYS A 304 -15.84 20.75 12.09
C LYS A 304 -16.21 21.41 10.76
N LYS A 305 -15.41 21.14 9.69
CA LYS A 305 -15.69 21.64 8.34
C LYS A 305 -16.86 20.90 7.71
N LEU A 306 -16.89 19.59 7.80
CA LEU A 306 -18.00 18.78 7.28
C LEU A 306 -19.33 19.17 7.92
N ARG A 307 -19.36 19.35 9.24
CA ARG A 307 -20.55 19.87 9.95
C ARG A 307 -21.04 21.19 9.38
N LYS A 308 -20.13 22.14 9.19
CA LYS A 308 -20.47 23.48 8.68
C LYS A 308 -21.00 23.44 7.25
N ILE A 309 -20.33 22.71 6.35
CA ILE A 309 -20.67 22.64 4.92
C ILE A 309 -22.03 21.96 4.73
N ASN A 310 -22.27 20.86 5.46
CA ASN A 310 -23.47 20.05 5.32
C ASN A 310 -24.61 20.48 6.26
N LYS A 311 -24.40 21.49 7.11
CA LYS A 311 -25.39 22.00 8.11
C LYS A 311 -25.91 20.88 9.05
N ILE A 312 -25.04 19.88 9.34
CA ILE A 312 -25.35 18.73 10.20
C ILE A 312 -24.92 19.06 11.62
N ALA A 313 -25.89 19.15 12.54
CA ALA A 313 -25.65 19.39 13.96
C ALA A 313 -25.58 18.08 14.79
N THR A 314 -26.16 17.02 14.31
CA THR A 314 -26.30 15.73 14.99
C THR A 314 -24.97 14.99 15.15
N ILE A 315 -24.82 14.28 16.29
CA ILE A 315 -23.67 13.41 16.61
C ILE A 315 -23.98 11.95 16.23
N GLY A 316 -25.23 11.66 15.81
CA GLY A 316 -25.72 10.32 15.50
C GLY A 316 -25.34 9.81 14.10
N TYR A 317 -25.88 8.64 13.78
CA TYR A 317 -25.74 8.02 12.46
C TYR A 317 -26.40 8.87 11.39
N LEU A 318 -25.76 8.86 10.20
CA LEU A 318 -26.31 9.46 8.99
C LEU A 318 -27.28 8.48 8.32
N GLU A 319 -28.27 9.00 7.64
CA GLU A 319 -29.21 8.18 6.88
C GLU A 319 -28.54 7.64 5.62
N LYS A 320 -28.77 6.34 5.32
CA LYS A 320 -28.32 5.74 4.06
C LYS A 320 -28.89 6.51 2.87
N GLY A 321 -28.04 6.82 1.90
CA GLY A 321 -28.39 7.63 0.72
C GLY A 321 -28.23 9.14 0.94
N MET A 322 -27.92 9.60 2.16
CA MET A 322 -27.62 11.01 2.39
C MET A 322 -26.36 11.43 1.62
N ILE A 323 -26.40 12.58 0.96
CA ILE A 323 -25.28 13.15 0.22
C ILE A 323 -24.48 14.09 1.15
N ILE A 324 -23.21 13.80 1.33
CA ILE A 324 -22.27 14.59 2.13
C ILE A 324 -21.30 15.33 1.20
N ASN A 325 -21.31 16.67 1.28
CA ASN A 325 -20.32 17.51 0.59
C ASN A 325 -18.96 17.44 1.33
N LEU A 326 -17.88 17.27 0.54
CA LEU A 326 -16.50 17.11 1.03
C LEU A 326 -15.59 18.30 0.64
N LYS A 327 -16.11 19.31 -0.08
CA LYS A 327 -15.37 20.50 -0.56
C LYS A 327 -15.91 21.80 -0.02
#